data_6e73a4c8f4d12c5c816e420e978a7d47
#
_entry.id   6e73a4c8f4d12c5c816e420e978a7d47
#
_cell.length_a   1.000
_cell.length_b   1.000
_cell.length_c   1.000
_cell.angle_alpha   90.00
_cell.angle_beta   90.00
_cell.angle_gamma   90.00
#
_symmetry.space_group_name_H-M   'P 1'
#
loop_
_entity.id
_entity.type
_entity.pdbx_description
1 polymer ?
#
loop_
_entity_poly.entity_id
_entity_poly.type
_entity_poly.pdbx_seq_one_letter_code
_entity_poly.pdbx_strand_id
1 'polypeptide(L)'
;MSHLICFALKEEAAPFRSGLRRGHHVSILLTGIGRQNAGKSVREFLAGWGAHASGVQFSVSRRKPSGATPERAGGTPALPELVLTCGFAGGLNPDLKLGDVVFELSTRRDEFHESPIKSLDSFSVWDSWNSSLRDKLLAAGAKPAKIFCADRIATTVSEKKKLREQTGADAVEMESAAIHAVCAEQGIPCATVRVISDTSGEDLPLDFNALARPDKNLDFGKLAWAIAKSPGKIGALMKLRRKTRFAAERLAEVLEKTIFP
;
A
#
# COMPACT_ATOMS: atom_id res chain seq x y z
N MET A 1 -13.92 7.45 -13.71
CA MET A 1 -13.39 6.23 -13.06
C MET A 1 -13.07 6.55 -11.61
N SER A 2 -13.59 5.77 -10.66
CA SER A 2 -13.35 5.98 -9.24
C SER A 2 -12.25 5.04 -8.75
N HIS A 3 -11.19 5.59 -8.19
CA HIS A 3 -10.05 4.82 -7.71
C HIS A 3 -9.95 4.92 -6.17
N LEU A 4 -9.64 3.80 -5.51
CA LEU A 4 -9.28 3.76 -4.10
C LEU A 4 -7.78 3.52 -3.97
N ILE A 5 -7.07 4.42 -3.31
CA ILE A 5 -5.63 4.30 -3.05
C ILE A 5 -5.41 4.11 -1.56
N CYS A 6 -4.84 2.97 -1.20
CA CYS A 6 -4.58 2.57 0.16
C CYS A 6 -3.11 2.81 0.52
N PHE A 7 -2.86 3.47 1.64
CA PHE A 7 -1.53 3.63 2.23
C PHE A 7 -1.56 3.16 3.68
N ALA A 8 -0.47 2.56 4.16
CA ALA A 8 -0.38 2.18 5.56
C ALA A 8 -0.19 3.40 6.46
N LEU A 9 0.59 4.39 6.03
CA LEU A 9 1.01 5.55 6.82
C LEU A 9 0.62 6.87 6.13
N LYS A 10 0.38 7.90 6.96
CA LYS A 10 0.14 9.26 6.47
C LYS A 10 1.37 9.87 5.77
N GLU A 11 2.56 9.46 6.18
CA GLU A 11 3.83 9.90 5.60
C GLU A 11 4.01 9.41 4.17
N GLU A 12 3.50 8.22 3.85
CA GLU A 12 3.47 7.66 2.50
C GLU A 12 2.48 8.40 1.60
N ALA A 13 1.31 8.72 2.15
CA ALA A 13 0.23 9.37 1.42
C ALA A 13 0.44 10.88 1.22
N ALA A 14 1.20 11.55 2.09
CA ALA A 14 1.25 13.01 2.16
C ALA A 14 1.71 13.69 0.86
N PRO A 15 2.79 13.25 0.17
CA PRO A 15 3.19 13.88 -1.10
C PRO A 15 2.11 13.73 -2.17
N PHE A 16 1.58 12.54 -2.39
CA PHE A 16 0.53 12.26 -3.37
C PHE A 16 -0.74 13.08 -3.08
N ARG A 17 -1.15 13.13 -1.80
CA ARG A 17 -2.29 13.94 -1.39
C ARG A 17 -2.11 15.42 -1.67
N SER A 18 -0.90 15.96 -1.50
CA SER A 18 -0.64 17.39 -1.75
C SER A 18 -0.67 17.75 -3.25
N GLY A 19 -0.41 16.79 -4.15
CA GLY A 19 -0.50 16.94 -5.60
C GLY A 19 -1.92 16.81 -6.16
N LEU A 20 -2.87 16.28 -5.38
CA LEU A 20 -4.25 16.08 -5.86
C LEU A 20 -4.96 17.42 -6.09
N ARG A 21 -5.46 17.61 -7.33
CA ARG A 21 -6.31 18.75 -7.69
C ARG A 21 -7.79 18.42 -7.46
N ARG A 22 -8.61 19.44 -7.21
CA ARG A 22 -10.07 19.26 -7.10
C ARG A 22 -10.63 18.73 -8.42
N GLY A 23 -11.54 17.76 -8.33
CA GLY A 23 -12.23 17.17 -9.49
C GLY A 23 -11.78 15.77 -9.87
N HIS A 24 -10.77 15.21 -9.21
CA HIS A 24 -10.40 13.81 -9.43
C HIS A 24 -11.23 12.86 -8.56
N HIS A 25 -11.76 11.79 -9.17
CA HIS A 25 -12.51 10.74 -8.46
C HIS A 25 -11.55 9.72 -7.81
N VAL A 26 -10.72 10.21 -6.90
CA VAL A 26 -9.74 9.42 -6.15
C VAL A 26 -10.05 9.52 -4.66
N SER A 27 -10.22 8.37 -4.03
CA SER A 27 -10.33 8.25 -2.56
C SER A 27 -9.02 7.73 -1.99
N ILE A 28 -8.56 8.32 -0.89
CA ILE A 28 -7.37 7.87 -0.17
C ILE A 28 -7.79 7.28 1.16
N LEU A 29 -7.35 6.04 1.43
CA LEU A 29 -7.56 5.34 2.69
C LEU A 29 -6.25 5.11 3.41
N LEU A 30 -6.17 5.51 4.67
CA LEU A 30 -5.10 5.12 5.58
C LEU A 30 -5.50 3.84 6.31
N THR A 31 -4.83 2.74 5.99
CA THR A 31 -5.18 1.41 6.45
C THR A 31 -4.55 1.06 7.81
N GLY A 32 -3.44 1.71 8.16
CA GLY A 32 -2.57 1.25 9.25
C GLY A 32 -1.63 0.13 8.80
N ILE A 33 -0.62 -0.15 9.63
CA ILE A 33 0.44 -1.11 9.34
C ILE A 33 -0.05 -2.54 9.58
N GLY A 34 0.29 -3.45 8.66
CA GLY A 34 0.11 -4.90 8.76
C GLY A 34 -1.24 -5.40 8.26
N ARG A 35 -1.25 -6.69 7.91
CA ARG A 35 -2.38 -7.38 7.25
C ARG A 35 -3.72 -7.19 7.95
N GLN A 36 -3.76 -7.30 9.28
CA GLN A 36 -5.03 -7.22 10.04
C GLN A 36 -5.65 -5.82 9.94
N ASN A 37 -4.85 -4.77 10.15
CA ASN A 37 -5.33 -3.40 10.04
C ASN A 37 -5.74 -3.07 8.60
N ALA A 38 -4.94 -3.48 7.62
CA ALA A 38 -5.19 -3.21 6.22
C ALA A 38 -6.48 -3.88 5.75
N GLY A 39 -6.64 -5.17 5.97
CA GLY A 39 -7.85 -5.90 5.59
C GLY A 39 -9.11 -5.40 6.27
N LYS A 40 -9.04 -5.10 7.58
CA LYS A 40 -10.17 -4.52 8.33
C LYS A 40 -10.57 -3.15 7.77
N SER A 41 -9.61 -2.24 7.60
CA SER A 41 -9.86 -0.88 7.14
C SER A 41 -10.46 -0.85 5.74
N VAL A 42 -9.96 -1.67 4.81
CA VAL A 42 -10.50 -1.73 3.45
C VAL A 42 -11.91 -2.32 3.46
N ARG A 43 -12.17 -3.39 4.21
CA ARG A 43 -13.52 -4.00 4.31
C ARG A 43 -14.55 -3.01 4.87
N GLU A 44 -14.21 -2.31 5.95
CA GLU A 44 -15.08 -1.30 6.55
C GLU A 44 -15.33 -0.12 5.59
N PHE A 45 -14.30 0.31 4.87
CA PHE A 45 -14.40 1.41 3.91
C PHE A 45 -15.26 1.04 2.72
N LEU A 46 -15.09 -0.14 2.13
CA LEU A 46 -15.88 -0.62 1.00
C LEU A 46 -17.35 -0.85 1.39
N ALA A 47 -17.61 -1.33 2.61
CA ALA A 47 -18.97 -1.47 3.12
C ALA A 47 -19.72 -0.11 3.22
N GLY A 48 -18.98 0.98 3.45
CA GLY A 48 -19.51 2.35 3.47
C GLY A 48 -19.32 3.13 2.18
N TRP A 49 -18.84 2.52 1.09
CA TRP A 49 -18.42 3.22 -0.14
C TRP A 49 -19.48 4.15 -0.71
N GLY A 50 -20.74 3.74 -0.65
CA GLY A 50 -21.86 4.53 -1.13
C GLY A 50 -22.03 5.89 -0.48
N ALA A 51 -21.66 6.01 0.79
CA ALA A 51 -21.70 7.28 1.54
C ALA A 51 -20.49 8.18 1.22
N HIS A 52 -19.46 7.64 0.57
CA HIS A 52 -18.17 8.30 0.37
C HIS A 52 -17.88 8.71 -1.08
N ALA A 53 -18.70 8.31 -2.04
CA ALA A 53 -18.43 8.46 -3.48
C ALA A 53 -18.47 9.91 -4.03
N SER A 54 -18.63 10.92 -3.20
CA SER A 54 -18.77 12.33 -3.62
C SER A 54 -17.54 13.16 -3.25
N GLY A 55 -16.40 12.94 -3.92
CA GLY A 55 -15.24 13.82 -3.81
C GLY A 55 -13.99 13.19 -3.19
N VAL A 56 -12.87 13.95 -3.17
CA VAL A 56 -11.63 13.55 -2.50
C VAL A 56 -11.89 13.42 -1.00
N GLN A 57 -12.00 12.18 -0.51
CA GLN A 57 -12.19 11.93 0.91
C GLN A 57 -10.95 11.32 1.54
N PHE A 58 -10.54 11.90 2.65
CA PHE A 58 -9.49 11.39 3.50
C PHE A 58 -10.13 10.72 4.71
N SER A 59 -10.15 9.37 4.74
CA SER A 59 -10.61 8.61 5.89
C SER A 59 -9.41 8.07 6.67
N VAL A 60 -9.27 8.54 7.91
CA VAL A 60 -8.41 7.92 8.92
C VAL A 60 -9.30 7.03 9.77
N SER A 61 -9.08 5.72 9.76
CA SER A 61 -9.83 4.77 10.60
C SER A 61 -9.57 5.01 12.09
N ARG A 62 -10.18 6.07 12.62
CA ARG A 62 -10.30 6.30 14.07
C ARG A 62 -11.64 6.97 14.36
N ARG A 63 -12.52 6.20 15.03
CA ARG A 63 -13.85 6.50 15.60
C ARG A 63 -15.05 6.22 14.69
N LYS A 64 -16.00 5.47 15.29
CA LYS A 64 -17.38 5.32 14.81
C LYS A 64 -17.97 6.70 14.54
N PRO A 65 -18.60 6.94 13.38
CA PRO A 65 -19.46 8.11 13.22
C PRO A 65 -20.69 7.91 14.11
N SER A 66 -20.93 8.86 15.01
CA SER A 66 -22.17 8.96 15.74
C SER A 66 -23.27 9.41 14.78
N GLY A 67 -24.31 8.64 14.70
CA GLY A 67 -25.63 8.81 14.14
C GLY A 67 -25.95 10.10 13.38
N ALA A 68 -25.91 10.01 12.07
CA ALA A 68 -26.80 10.73 11.18
C ALA A 68 -27.01 9.80 9.97
N THR A 69 -28.22 9.32 9.83
CA THR A 69 -28.68 8.56 8.64
C THR A 69 -28.78 9.53 7.47
N PRO A 70 -27.96 9.41 6.40
CA PRO A 70 -28.19 10.20 5.19
C PRO A 70 -29.38 9.61 4.44
N GLU A 71 -30.31 10.45 4.06
CA GLU A 71 -31.40 10.11 3.13
C GLU A 71 -30.83 9.47 1.85
N ARG A 72 -31.39 8.33 1.49
CA ARG A 72 -31.08 7.60 0.26
C ARG A 72 -31.48 8.42 -0.97
N ALA A 73 -30.53 9.08 -1.60
CA ALA A 73 -30.63 9.41 -3.00
C ALA A 73 -30.43 8.11 -3.80
N GLY A 74 -31.37 7.79 -4.69
CA GLY A 74 -31.50 6.50 -5.35
C GLY A 74 -30.26 6.05 -6.14
N GLY A 75 -29.89 4.80 -5.96
CA GLY A 75 -28.82 4.09 -6.63
C GLY A 75 -27.70 3.74 -5.67
N THR A 76 -27.42 2.43 -5.48
CA THR A 76 -26.22 1.98 -4.78
C THR A 76 -25.02 2.46 -5.58
N PRO A 77 -24.12 3.33 -5.02
CA PRO A 77 -22.96 3.76 -5.77
C PRO A 77 -22.10 2.55 -6.12
N ALA A 78 -21.67 2.48 -7.38
CA ALA A 78 -20.80 1.42 -7.85
C ALA A 78 -19.51 1.41 -7.02
N LEU A 79 -19.01 0.21 -6.67
CA LEU A 79 -17.72 0.02 -6.01
C LEU A 79 -16.59 0.69 -6.80
N PRO A 80 -15.41 0.95 -6.20
CA PRO A 80 -14.30 1.51 -6.94
C PRO A 80 -13.90 0.58 -8.08
N GLU A 81 -13.58 1.17 -9.21
CA GLU A 81 -13.16 0.42 -10.40
C GLU A 81 -11.76 -0.17 -10.24
N LEU A 82 -10.97 0.40 -9.32
CA LEU A 82 -9.61 -0.01 -9.00
C LEU A 82 -9.26 0.28 -7.56
N VAL A 83 -8.56 -0.66 -6.94
CA VAL A 83 -7.85 -0.45 -5.68
C VAL A 83 -6.34 -0.55 -5.93
N LEU A 84 -5.59 0.47 -5.51
CA LEU A 84 -4.14 0.42 -5.46
C LEU A 84 -3.68 0.33 -4.01
N THR A 85 -2.93 -0.70 -3.67
CA THR A 85 -2.22 -0.75 -2.38
C THR A 85 -0.83 -0.17 -2.56
N CYS A 86 -0.59 0.98 -1.93
CA CYS A 86 0.60 1.80 -2.12
C CYS A 86 1.35 1.99 -0.81
N GLY A 87 2.66 2.23 -0.88
CA GLY A 87 3.48 2.53 0.29
C GLY A 87 4.93 2.13 0.14
N PHE A 88 5.63 2.05 1.28
CA PHE A 88 7.02 1.65 1.35
C PHE A 88 7.18 0.13 1.24
N ALA A 89 8.38 -0.27 0.76
CA ALA A 89 8.84 -1.65 0.82
C ALA A 89 10.35 -1.69 1.09
N GLY A 90 10.79 -2.73 1.80
CA GLY A 90 12.19 -3.07 1.89
C GLY A 90 12.65 -3.78 0.61
N GLY A 91 13.76 -3.33 0.02
CA GLY A 91 14.37 -4.00 -1.12
C GLY A 91 15.03 -5.31 -0.71
N LEU A 92 14.72 -6.39 -1.44
CA LEU A 92 15.37 -7.69 -1.31
C LEU A 92 16.34 -7.94 -2.47
N ASN A 93 15.97 -7.48 -3.67
CA ASN A 93 16.82 -7.55 -4.86
C ASN A 93 17.92 -6.47 -4.78
N PRO A 94 19.22 -6.85 -4.91
CA PRO A 94 20.34 -5.90 -4.85
C PRO A 94 20.34 -4.88 -6.00
N ASP A 95 19.64 -5.16 -7.11
CA ASP A 95 19.53 -4.23 -8.24
C ASP A 95 18.54 -3.08 -7.97
N LEU A 96 17.69 -3.22 -6.95
CA LEU A 96 16.74 -2.18 -6.55
C LEU A 96 17.41 -1.12 -5.68
N LYS A 97 17.17 0.14 -6.03
CA LYS A 97 17.72 1.32 -5.37
C LYS A 97 16.66 2.05 -4.54
N LEU A 98 17.11 2.84 -3.58
CA LEU A 98 16.26 3.77 -2.86
C LEU A 98 15.46 4.66 -3.84
N GLY A 99 14.14 4.70 -3.67
CA GLY A 99 13.24 5.48 -4.53
C GLY A 99 12.82 4.78 -5.83
N ASP A 100 13.31 3.58 -6.12
CA ASP A 100 12.74 2.76 -7.20
C ASP A 100 11.29 2.42 -6.85
N VAL A 101 10.38 2.69 -7.78
CA VAL A 101 8.99 2.29 -7.65
C VAL A 101 8.81 0.95 -8.36
N VAL A 102 8.26 0.00 -7.64
CA VAL A 102 8.01 -1.36 -8.12
C VAL A 102 6.52 -1.68 -8.05
N PHE A 103 6.04 -2.55 -8.93
CA PHE A 103 4.65 -2.95 -8.94
C PHE A 103 4.47 -4.45 -9.21
N GLU A 104 3.39 -4.99 -8.65
CA GLU A 104 2.88 -6.31 -8.92
C GLU A 104 1.38 -6.22 -9.21
N LEU A 105 0.97 -6.78 -10.35
CA LEU A 105 -0.43 -6.85 -10.74
C LEU A 105 -1.01 -8.17 -10.25
N SER A 106 -2.20 -8.09 -9.68
CA SER A 106 -2.92 -9.30 -9.29
C SER A 106 -3.29 -10.13 -10.52
N THR A 107 -2.82 -11.36 -10.58
CA THR A 107 -3.28 -12.31 -11.59
C THR A 107 -4.40 -13.13 -10.98
N ARG A 108 -5.56 -13.17 -11.62
CA ARG A 108 -6.73 -13.96 -11.18
C ARG A 108 -6.40 -15.46 -10.97
N ARG A 109 -5.31 -15.97 -11.52
CA ARG A 109 -4.85 -17.36 -11.34
C ARG A 109 -4.35 -17.66 -9.94
N ASP A 110 -3.75 -16.67 -9.27
CA ASP A 110 -3.07 -16.91 -8.00
C ASP A 110 -4.02 -16.79 -6.79
N GLU A 111 -5.21 -16.19 -6.98
CA GLU A 111 -6.14 -15.87 -5.91
C GLU A 111 -7.37 -16.80 -5.82
N PHE A 112 -7.69 -17.56 -6.90
CA PHE A 112 -8.91 -18.37 -6.98
C PHE A 112 -8.63 -19.84 -7.23
N HIS A 113 -7.94 -20.51 -6.30
CA HIS A 113 -7.84 -21.98 -6.37
C HIS A 113 -9.18 -22.69 -6.08
N GLU A 114 -10.21 -22.00 -5.58
CA GLU A 114 -11.46 -22.65 -5.15
C GLU A 114 -12.78 -21.86 -5.34
N SER A 115 -12.91 -20.94 -6.28
CA SER A 115 -14.22 -20.28 -6.50
C SER A 115 -14.81 -20.55 -7.89
N PRO A 116 -16.08 -20.99 -7.96
CA PRO A 116 -16.74 -21.39 -9.22
C PRO A 116 -17.42 -20.20 -9.93
N ILE A 117 -16.79 -19.04 -10.09
CA ILE A 117 -17.35 -17.97 -10.92
C ILE A 117 -16.87 -18.15 -12.35
N LYS A 118 -17.63 -18.92 -13.11
CA LYS A 118 -17.46 -19.14 -14.54
C LYS A 118 -18.25 -18.08 -15.30
N SER A 119 -17.64 -16.93 -15.63
CA SER A 119 -18.06 -16.17 -16.82
C SER A 119 -16.82 -15.82 -17.65
N LEU A 120 -16.79 -16.31 -18.87
CA LEU A 120 -15.71 -16.06 -19.83
C LEU A 120 -15.51 -14.56 -20.13
N ASP A 121 -16.56 -13.76 -20.04
CA ASP A 121 -16.53 -12.33 -20.35
C ASP A 121 -15.72 -11.49 -19.34
N SER A 122 -15.57 -11.99 -18.10
CA SER A 122 -14.78 -11.30 -17.08
C SER A 122 -13.26 -11.44 -17.29
N PHE A 123 -12.79 -12.45 -18.04
CA PHE A 123 -11.36 -12.66 -18.30
C PHE A 123 -10.77 -11.56 -19.20
N SER A 124 -11.48 -11.21 -20.28
CA SER A 124 -11.01 -10.20 -21.25
C SER A 124 -10.91 -8.80 -20.64
N VAL A 125 -11.80 -8.45 -19.72
CA VAL A 125 -11.82 -7.15 -19.04
C VAL A 125 -10.64 -7.01 -18.08
N TRP A 126 -10.34 -8.05 -17.30
CA TRP A 126 -9.20 -8.06 -16.35
C TRP A 126 -7.86 -8.00 -17.06
N ASP A 127 -7.68 -8.76 -18.14
CA ASP A 127 -6.44 -8.77 -18.91
C ASP A 127 -6.20 -7.43 -19.61
N SER A 128 -7.25 -6.84 -20.18
CA SER A 128 -7.19 -5.50 -20.79
C SER A 128 -6.87 -4.42 -19.75
N TRP A 129 -7.43 -4.55 -18.55
CA TRP A 129 -7.22 -3.61 -17.46
C TRP A 129 -5.79 -3.68 -16.93
N ASN A 130 -5.30 -4.91 -16.66
CA ASN A 130 -3.94 -5.17 -16.22
C ASN A 130 -2.92 -4.66 -17.24
N SER A 131 -3.15 -4.88 -18.56
CA SER A 131 -2.24 -4.39 -19.59
C SER A 131 -2.20 -2.86 -19.62
N SER A 132 -3.34 -2.17 -19.58
CA SER A 132 -3.40 -0.72 -19.57
C SER A 132 -2.74 -0.11 -18.32
N LEU A 133 -2.97 -0.67 -17.13
CA LEU A 133 -2.33 -0.20 -15.90
C LEU A 133 -0.82 -0.46 -15.93
N ARG A 134 -0.40 -1.64 -16.41
CA ARG A 134 1.01 -2.00 -16.59
C ARG A 134 1.73 -0.98 -17.46
N ASP A 135 1.17 -0.67 -18.62
CA ASP A 135 1.78 0.25 -19.58
C ASP A 135 1.93 1.66 -18.98
N LYS A 136 0.92 2.13 -18.25
CA LYS A 136 0.97 3.41 -17.54
C LYS A 136 2.03 3.42 -16.44
N LEU A 137 2.13 2.35 -15.64
CA LEU A 137 3.13 2.23 -14.58
C LEU A 137 4.55 2.18 -15.17
N LEU A 138 4.77 1.42 -16.26
CA LEU A 138 6.04 1.38 -16.97
C LEU A 138 6.41 2.74 -17.56
N ALA A 139 5.47 3.41 -18.21
CA ALA A 139 5.67 4.76 -18.75
C ALA A 139 5.95 5.79 -17.67
N ALA A 140 5.38 5.63 -16.48
CA ALA A 140 5.66 6.46 -15.31
C ALA A 140 7.02 6.16 -14.64
N GLY A 141 7.72 5.10 -15.09
CA GLY A 141 9.05 4.71 -14.60
C GLY A 141 9.03 3.68 -13.46
N ALA A 142 7.89 3.04 -13.20
CA ALA A 142 7.83 1.90 -12.28
C ALA A 142 8.37 0.62 -12.94
N LYS A 143 8.86 -0.31 -12.11
CA LYS A 143 9.44 -1.59 -12.53
C LYS A 143 8.56 -2.74 -12.10
N PRO A 144 8.29 -3.75 -12.94
CA PRO A 144 7.62 -4.97 -12.49
C PRO A 144 8.52 -5.71 -11.50
N ALA A 145 7.93 -6.23 -10.43
CA ALA A 145 8.67 -6.94 -9.39
C ALA A 145 7.77 -7.94 -8.66
N LYS A 146 8.35 -8.99 -8.12
CA LYS A 146 7.68 -9.91 -7.21
C LYS A 146 7.75 -9.33 -5.79
N ILE A 147 6.59 -9.12 -5.18
CA ILE A 147 6.49 -8.49 -3.86
C ILE A 147 5.99 -9.52 -2.84
N PHE A 148 6.74 -9.71 -1.77
CA PHE A 148 6.37 -10.63 -0.69
C PHE A 148 5.71 -9.86 0.45
N CYS A 149 4.51 -10.28 0.82
CA CYS A 149 3.81 -9.73 1.97
C CYS A 149 4.18 -10.51 3.24
N ALA A 150 4.98 -9.90 4.12
CA ALA A 150 5.46 -10.48 5.37
C ALA A 150 4.59 -10.09 6.57
N ASP A 151 4.74 -10.82 7.68
CA ASP A 151 4.06 -10.50 8.95
C ASP A 151 4.86 -9.54 9.83
N ARG A 152 6.13 -9.33 9.50
CA ARG A 152 7.08 -8.48 10.25
C ARG A 152 8.03 -7.75 9.30
N ILE A 153 8.59 -6.66 9.81
CA ILE A 153 9.60 -5.88 9.08
C ILE A 153 10.92 -6.66 9.04
N ALA A 154 11.51 -6.79 7.84
CA ALA A 154 12.88 -7.28 7.69
C ALA A 154 13.86 -6.14 8.04
N THR A 155 14.48 -6.23 9.21
CA THR A 155 15.26 -5.13 9.77
C THR A 155 16.75 -5.21 9.46
N THR A 156 17.26 -6.39 9.10
CA THR A 156 18.68 -6.63 8.84
C THR A 156 18.93 -7.13 7.43
N VAL A 157 20.15 -6.89 6.93
CA VAL A 157 20.63 -7.43 5.64
C VAL A 157 20.50 -8.95 5.60
N SER A 158 20.83 -9.62 6.71
CA SER A 158 20.71 -11.09 6.82
C SER A 158 19.27 -11.57 6.66
N GLU A 159 18.29 -10.90 7.30
CA GLU A 159 16.88 -11.23 7.16
C GLU A 159 16.39 -11.01 5.71
N LYS A 160 16.78 -9.89 5.09
CA LYS A 160 16.43 -9.59 3.70
C LYS A 160 16.99 -10.63 2.72
N LYS A 161 18.26 -11.00 2.89
CA LYS A 161 18.90 -12.05 2.09
C LYS A 161 18.16 -13.39 2.22
N LYS A 162 17.88 -13.81 3.45
CA LYS A 162 17.13 -15.04 3.73
C LYS A 162 15.73 -15.02 3.11
N LEU A 163 14.99 -13.90 3.22
CA LEU A 163 13.69 -13.75 2.60
C LEU A 163 13.77 -13.89 1.08
N ARG A 164 14.77 -13.24 0.44
CA ARG A 164 14.96 -13.36 -1.01
C ARG A 164 15.23 -14.81 -1.41
N GLU A 165 16.12 -15.51 -0.70
CA GLU A 165 16.46 -16.91 -0.96
C GLU A 165 15.24 -17.83 -0.83
N GLN A 166 14.39 -17.59 0.17
CA GLN A 166 13.21 -18.41 0.45
C GLN A 166 12.04 -18.13 -0.50
N THR A 167 11.84 -16.87 -0.89
CA THR A 167 10.63 -16.46 -1.62
C THR A 167 10.88 -16.13 -3.09
N GLY A 168 12.13 -15.83 -3.46
CA GLY A 168 12.48 -15.30 -4.77
C GLY A 168 11.91 -13.90 -5.02
N ALA A 169 11.44 -13.20 -3.98
CA ALA A 169 10.85 -11.87 -4.11
C ALA A 169 11.91 -10.77 -4.27
N ASP A 170 11.54 -9.69 -4.93
CA ASP A 170 12.38 -8.52 -5.15
C ASP A 170 12.21 -7.46 -4.05
N ALA A 171 11.04 -7.41 -3.43
CA ALA A 171 10.70 -6.48 -2.35
C ALA A 171 9.81 -7.14 -1.30
N VAL A 172 9.75 -6.56 -0.09
CA VAL A 172 8.95 -7.03 1.03
C VAL A 172 8.13 -5.89 1.63
N GLU A 173 6.86 -6.18 1.95
CA GLU A 173 5.91 -5.27 2.59
C GLU A 173 4.98 -6.04 3.53
N MET A 174 3.89 -5.44 4.08
CA MET A 174 3.11 -6.09 5.14
C MET A 174 1.58 -6.02 4.97
N GLU A 175 1.05 -5.43 3.90
CA GLU A 175 -0.38 -5.10 3.77
C GLU A 175 -1.07 -5.72 2.56
N SER A 176 -0.36 -5.86 1.43
CA SER A 176 -0.96 -6.14 0.11
C SER A 176 -1.83 -7.39 0.10
N ALA A 177 -1.36 -8.50 0.66
CA ALA A 177 -2.09 -9.76 0.63
C ALA A 177 -3.50 -9.65 1.25
N ALA A 178 -3.66 -8.91 2.35
CA ALA A 178 -4.96 -8.72 2.97
C ALA A 178 -5.87 -7.78 2.17
N ILE A 179 -5.31 -6.76 1.54
CA ILE A 179 -6.07 -5.84 0.67
C ILE A 179 -6.54 -6.58 -0.58
N HIS A 180 -5.65 -7.35 -1.22
CA HIS A 180 -5.99 -8.18 -2.38
C HIS A 180 -7.10 -9.19 -2.06
N ALA A 181 -7.02 -9.87 -0.90
CA ALA A 181 -8.07 -10.80 -0.49
C ALA A 181 -9.44 -10.12 -0.36
N VAL A 182 -9.51 -8.94 0.27
CA VAL A 182 -10.77 -8.18 0.38
C VAL A 182 -11.28 -7.72 -0.99
N CYS A 183 -10.39 -7.26 -1.88
CA CYS A 183 -10.76 -6.87 -3.23
C CYS A 183 -11.28 -8.07 -4.04
N ALA A 184 -10.65 -9.22 -3.91
CA ALA A 184 -11.05 -10.45 -4.55
C ALA A 184 -12.45 -10.90 -4.10
N GLU A 185 -12.75 -10.84 -2.79
CA GLU A 185 -14.10 -11.11 -2.23
C GLU A 185 -15.19 -10.23 -2.87
N GLN A 186 -14.82 -9.01 -3.28
CA GLN A 186 -15.74 -8.01 -3.86
C GLN A 186 -15.68 -7.95 -5.40
N GLY A 187 -14.81 -8.73 -6.04
CA GLY A 187 -14.61 -8.70 -7.49
C GLY A 187 -13.99 -7.39 -8.01
N ILE A 188 -13.23 -6.67 -7.16
CA ILE A 188 -12.60 -5.39 -7.50
C ILE A 188 -11.16 -5.64 -7.95
N PRO A 189 -10.73 -5.07 -9.12
CA PRO A 189 -9.33 -5.09 -9.53
C PRO A 189 -8.42 -4.45 -8.49
N CYS A 190 -7.29 -5.12 -8.17
CA CYS A 190 -6.33 -4.62 -7.21
C CYS A 190 -4.90 -4.76 -7.75
N ALA A 191 -4.06 -3.79 -7.48
CA ALA A 191 -2.64 -3.85 -7.79
C ALA A 191 -1.79 -3.31 -6.64
N THR A 192 -0.58 -3.82 -6.51
CA THR A 192 0.40 -3.38 -5.52
C THR A 192 1.42 -2.46 -6.18
N VAL A 193 1.61 -1.26 -5.63
CA VAL A 193 2.65 -0.30 -6.05
C VAL A 193 3.46 0.11 -4.83
N ARG A 194 4.75 -0.19 -4.83
CA ARG A 194 5.63 0.06 -3.69
C ARG A 194 6.83 0.88 -4.10
N VAL A 195 7.34 1.68 -3.19
CA VAL A 195 8.62 2.38 -3.37
C VAL A 195 9.64 1.83 -2.38
N ILE A 196 10.85 1.60 -2.87
CA ILE A 196 11.94 1.09 -2.04
C ILE A 196 12.40 2.19 -1.08
N SER A 197 12.20 1.96 0.22
CA SER A 197 12.59 2.86 1.31
C SER A 197 13.96 2.55 1.90
N ASP A 198 14.39 1.31 1.76
CA ASP A 198 15.67 0.77 2.24
C ASP A 198 16.11 -0.39 1.35
N THR A 199 17.38 -0.45 1.02
CA THR A 199 17.93 -1.44 0.09
C THR A 199 18.27 -2.76 0.78
N SER A 200 18.51 -3.80 -0.02
CA SER A 200 18.91 -5.13 0.45
C SER A 200 20.21 -5.13 1.25
N GLY A 201 21.09 -4.16 0.98
CA GLY A 201 22.41 -4.01 1.65
C GLY A 201 22.41 -3.12 2.90
N GLU A 202 21.23 -2.76 3.43
CA GLU A 202 21.14 -1.84 4.57
C GLU A 202 20.34 -2.44 5.72
N ASP A 203 20.91 -2.32 6.94
CA ASP A 203 20.17 -2.55 8.18
C ASP A 203 19.33 -1.32 8.53
N LEU A 204 18.15 -1.55 9.09
CA LEU A 204 17.37 -0.48 9.70
C LEU A 204 18.02 -0.05 11.03
N PRO A 205 17.94 1.25 11.40
CA PRO A 205 18.63 1.78 12.57
C PRO A 205 18.10 1.23 13.91
N LEU A 206 16.86 0.73 13.90
CA LEU A 206 16.19 0.17 15.07
C LEU A 206 15.42 -1.08 14.67
N ASP A 207 15.20 -1.98 15.62
CA ASP A 207 14.22 -3.07 15.48
C ASP A 207 12.81 -2.51 15.68
N PHE A 208 12.18 -2.13 14.58
CA PHE A 208 10.82 -1.60 14.59
C PHE A 208 9.78 -2.65 15.02
N ASN A 209 10.07 -3.94 14.90
CA ASN A 209 9.18 -5.00 15.38
C ASN A 209 9.11 -4.97 16.92
N ALA A 210 10.23 -4.77 17.60
CA ALA A 210 10.28 -4.63 19.06
C ALA A 210 9.60 -3.34 19.56
N LEU A 211 9.55 -2.30 18.71
CA LEU A 211 8.92 -1.02 19.02
C LEU A 211 7.41 -1.00 18.70
N ALA A 212 6.90 -2.00 18.00
CA ALA A 212 5.49 -2.10 17.66
C ALA A 212 4.65 -2.53 18.87
N ARG A 213 3.40 -2.04 18.92
CA ARG A 213 2.34 -2.54 19.79
C ARG A 213 1.67 -3.78 19.16
N PRO A 214 0.81 -4.51 19.90
CA PRO A 214 0.05 -5.61 19.31
C PRO A 214 -0.79 -5.22 18.08
N ASP A 215 -1.28 -3.98 18.04
CA ASP A 215 -2.00 -3.39 16.92
C ASP A 215 -1.10 -2.92 15.75
N LYS A 216 0.20 -3.27 15.78
CA LYS A 216 1.23 -2.87 14.82
C LYS A 216 1.52 -1.37 14.75
N ASN A 217 0.90 -0.55 15.58
CA ASN A 217 1.25 0.86 15.71
C ASN A 217 2.57 1.04 16.48
N LEU A 218 3.31 2.10 16.15
CA LEU A 218 4.55 2.42 16.85
C LEU A 218 4.28 2.84 18.29
N ASP A 219 4.99 2.24 19.23
CA ASP A 219 4.98 2.66 20.64
C ASP A 219 5.97 3.80 20.85
N PHE A 220 5.47 5.01 20.94
CA PHE A 220 6.29 6.21 21.14
C PHE A 220 7.07 6.19 22.46
N GLY A 221 6.55 5.53 23.49
CA GLY A 221 7.29 5.38 24.77
C GLY A 221 8.51 4.47 24.60
N LYS A 222 8.33 3.32 23.96
CA LYS A 222 9.45 2.43 23.62
C LYS A 222 10.44 3.10 22.67
N LEU A 223 9.97 3.86 21.70
CA LEU A 223 10.85 4.59 20.79
C LEU A 223 11.67 5.64 21.51
N ALA A 224 11.06 6.46 22.37
CA ALA A 224 11.76 7.46 23.16
C ALA A 224 12.81 6.83 24.07
N TRP A 225 12.48 5.71 24.72
CA TRP A 225 13.43 4.97 25.55
C TRP A 225 14.58 4.36 24.74
N ALA A 226 14.32 3.80 23.56
CA ALA A 226 15.34 3.27 22.66
C ALA A 226 16.32 4.36 22.19
N ILE A 227 15.80 5.56 21.92
CA ILE A 227 16.62 6.73 21.56
C ILE A 227 17.45 7.19 22.76
N ALA A 228 16.85 7.26 23.96
CA ALA A 228 17.56 7.66 25.17
C ALA A 228 18.72 6.70 25.51
N LYS A 229 18.52 5.39 25.28
CA LYS A 229 19.59 4.38 25.46
C LYS A 229 20.69 4.42 24.39
N SER A 230 20.38 4.96 23.21
CA SER A 230 21.31 4.94 22.09
C SER A 230 21.28 6.27 21.33
N PRO A 231 21.75 7.36 21.92
CA PRO A 231 21.69 8.70 21.30
C PRO A 231 22.48 8.78 19.97
N GLY A 232 23.50 7.95 19.80
CA GLY A 232 24.22 7.83 18.53
C GLY A 232 23.36 7.38 17.34
N LYS A 233 22.19 6.78 17.59
CA LYS A 233 21.24 6.37 16.54
C LYS A 233 20.38 7.52 16.00
N ILE A 234 20.38 8.70 16.62
CA ILE A 234 19.59 9.87 16.18
C ILE A 234 19.97 10.25 14.76
N GLY A 235 21.25 10.30 14.42
CA GLY A 235 21.72 10.59 13.06
C GLY A 235 21.21 9.58 12.02
N ALA A 236 21.19 8.30 12.37
CA ALA A 236 20.68 7.24 11.51
C ALA A 236 19.15 7.34 11.32
N LEU A 237 18.41 7.69 12.37
CA LEU A 237 16.97 7.96 12.28
C LEU A 237 16.64 9.19 11.41
N MET A 238 17.43 10.25 11.52
CA MET A 238 17.30 11.42 10.65
C MET A 238 17.61 11.09 9.19
N LYS A 239 18.60 10.22 8.95
CA LYS A 239 18.89 9.69 7.61
C LYS A 239 17.72 8.85 7.07
N LEU A 240 17.16 7.95 7.90
CA LEU A 240 15.99 7.16 7.54
C LEU A 240 14.80 8.06 7.16
N ARG A 241 14.49 9.08 7.98
CA ARG A 241 13.42 10.03 7.70
C ARG A 241 13.60 10.75 6.36
N ARG A 242 14.83 11.14 6.01
CA ARG A 242 15.12 11.75 4.70
C ARG A 242 14.91 10.78 3.55
N LYS A 243 15.34 9.52 3.72
CA LYS A 243 15.14 8.46 2.72
C LYS A 243 13.67 8.15 2.49
N THR A 244 12.89 7.98 3.57
CA THR A 244 11.44 7.70 3.44
C THR A 244 10.69 8.87 2.84
N ARG A 245 11.07 10.12 3.15
CA ARG A 245 10.49 11.29 2.51
C ARG A 245 10.77 11.31 1.00
N PHE A 246 12.01 11.11 0.60
CA PHE A 246 12.40 11.01 -0.82
C PHE A 246 11.64 9.88 -1.52
N ALA A 247 11.56 8.70 -0.89
CA ALA A 247 10.81 7.58 -1.43
C ALA A 247 9.32 7.91 -1.62
N ALA A 248 8.68 8.55 -0.63
CA ALA A 248 7.28 8.96 -0.74
C ALA A 248 7.04 9.98 -1.87
N GLU A 249 7.96 10.91 -2.07
CA GLU A 249 7.90 11.87 -3.19
C GLU A 249 8.01 11.16 -4.54
N ARG A 250 8.90 10.16 -4.67
CA ARG A 250 9.03 9.34 -5.89
C ARG A 250 7.77 8.50 -6.17
N LEU A 251 7.19 7.92 -5.11
CA LEU A 251 5.93 7.18 -5.25
C LEU A 251 4.81 8.09 -5.75
N ALA A 252 4.69 9.29 -5.17
CA ALA A 252 3.69 10.27 -5.57
C ALA A 252 3.82 10.67 -7.06
N GLU A 253 5.03 10.95 -7.54
CA GLU A 253 5.27 11.26 -8.96
C GLU A 253 4.80 10.14 -9.91
N VAL A 254 5.09 8.89 -9.56
CA VAL A 254 4.67 7.74 -10.38
C VAL A 254 3.16 7.58 -10.35
N LEU A 255 2.54 7.67 -9.16
CA LEU A 255 1.09 7.56 -9.02
C LEU A 255 0.36 8.68 -9.77
N GLU A 256 0.85 9.92 -9.69
CA GLU A 256 0.27 11.06 -10.42
C GLU A 256 0.29 10.82 -11.93
N LYS A 257 1.44 10.42 -12.49
CA LYS A 257 1.58 10.09 -13.92
C LYS A 257 0.72 8.89 -14.36
N THR A 258 0.50 7.93 -13.45
CA THR A 258 -0.29 6.73 -13.74
C THR A 258 -1.78 7.01 -13.76
N ILE A 259 -2.25 7.81 -12.79
CA ILE A 259 -3.69 8.05 -12.56
C ILE A 259 -4.19 9.25 -13.37
N PHE A 260 -3.32 10.23 -13.60
CA PHE A 260 -3.63 11.49 -14.30
C PHE A 260 -2.69 11.68 -15.50
N PRO A 261 -2.75 10.81 -16.51
CA PRO A 261 -1.89 10.89 -17.69
C PRO A 261 -2.14 12.14 -18.55
#